data_bb70835f3c3e9af54eeb020b6533e4bb
#
_entry.id   bb70835f3c3e9af54eeb020b6533e4bb
#
_cell.length_a   1.000
_cell.length_b   1.000
_cell.length_c   1.000
_cell.angle_alpha   90.00
_cell.angle_beta   90.00
_cell.angle_gamma   90.00
#
_symmetry.space_group_name_H-M   'P 1'
#
loop_
_entity.id
_entity.type
_entity.pdbx_description
1 polymer ?
#
loop_
_entity_poly.entity_id
_entity_poly.type
_entity_poly.pdbx_seq_one_letter_code
_entity_poly.pdbx_strand_id
1 'polypeptide(L)'
;NEKINEAIEVRTDIMTVDEAKKTGAMALFGEKYGEKVRVVSMGDFSKEFCGGTHVKNTSDIKVFKILSESGVAAGVRRIEAITGDNVFTYYSNMEKELEEAAKVVKSTPANLKERLEHLMAEMKALQSENESLKSKAAKDALGDVMDQVVDVNGIKLLATSYSKDGRVYAITA
;
A
#
# COMPACT_ATOMS: atom_id res chain seq x y z
N ASN A 1 18.49 -12.85 -3.48
CA ASN A 1 19.50 -12.99 -2.41
C ASN A 1 20.32 -14.30 -2.49
N GLU A 2 19.80 -15.36 -3.13
CA GLU A 2 20.54 -16.63 -3.30
C GLU A 2 21.93 -16.41 -3.90
N LYS A 3 22.04 -15.70 -5.03
CA LYS A 3 23.32 -15.41 -5.69
C LYS A 3 24.26 -14.47 -4.89
N ILE A 4 23.72 -13.70 -3.97
CA ILE A 4 24.50 -12.95 -2.99
C ILE A 4 25.14 -13.90 -1.98
N ASN A 5 24.35 -14.85 -1.48
CA ASN A 5 24.82 -15.83 -0.50
C ASN A 5 25.85 -16.83 -1.08
N GLU A 6 25.82 -17.08 -2.40
CA GLU A 6 26.81 -17.92 -3.09
C GLU A 6 28.20 -17.26 -3.17
N ALA A 7 28.30 -15.97 -2.88
CA ALA A 7 29.57 -15.22 -2.87
C ALA A 7 30.36 -15.37 -4.20
N ILE A 8 29.66 -15.18 -5.32
CA ILE A 8 30.23 -15.37 -6.67
C ILE A 8 31.22 -14.26 -6.97
N GLU A 9 32.42 -14.62 -7.45
CA GLU A 9 33.41 -13.66 -7.95
C GLU A 9 32.88 -12.96 -9.19
N VAL A 10 32.97 -11.62 -9.22
CA VAL A 10 32.59 -10.80 -10.38
C VAL A 10 33.83 -10.52 -11.21
N ARG A 11 33.88 -11.06 -12.41
CA ARG A 11 34.99 -10.91 -13.36
C ARG A 11 34.65 -9.93 -14.45
N THR A 12 35.68 -9.21 -14.89
CA THR A 12 35.55 -8.26 -15.98
C THR A 12 36.64 -8.55 -17.01
N ASP A 13 36.20 -8.88 -18.23
CA ASP A 13 37.09 -9.16 -19.38
C ASP A 13 36.86 -8.13 -20.48
N ILE A 14 37.94 -7.73 -21.17
CA ILE A 14 37.87 -6.86 -22.30
C ILE A 14 38.20 -7.69 -23.55
N MET A 15 37.27 -7.76 -24.49
CA MET A 15 37.42 -8.56 -25.70
C MET A 15 36.73 -7.89 -26.90
N THR A 16 36.91 -8.44 -28.08
CA THR A 16 36.18 -7.97 -29.27
C THR A 16 34.68 -8.31 -29.16
N VAL A 17 33.84 -7.54 -29.87
CA VAL A 17 32.38 -7.79 -29.87
C VAL A 17 32.05 -9.22 -30.33
N ASP A 18 32.78 -9.73 -31.32
CA ASP A 18 32.55 -11.09 -31.85
C ASP A 18 32.95 -12.19 -30.86
N GLU A 19 34.05 -12.01 -30.13
CA GLU A 19 34.43 -12.90 -29.03
C GLU A 19 33.40 -12.87 -27.94
N ALA A 20 32.99 -11.68 -27.51
CA ALA A 20 32.01 -11.51 -26.44
C ALA A 20 30.64 -12.18 -26.75
N LYS A 21 30.15 -12.05 -27.99
CA LYS A 21 28.94 -12.75 -28.44
C LYS A 21 29.08 -14.28 -28.38
N LYS A 22 30.27 -14.83 -28.69
CA LYS A 22 30.53 -16.27 -28.61
C LYS A 22 30.50 -16.80 -27.19
N THR A 23 30.75 -15.96 -26.17
CA THR A 23 30.65 -16.35 -24.77
C THR A 23 29.19 -16.47 -24.26
N GLY A 24 28.21 -16.10 -25.08
CA GLY A 24 26.79 -16.03 -24.67
C GLY A 24 26.45 -14.78 -23.87
N ALA A 25 27.33 -13.78 -23.83
CA ALA A 25 27.06 -12.55 -23.09
C ALA A 25 25.92 -11.75 -23.74
N MET A 26 24.99 -11.27 -22.92
CA MET A 26 23.84 -10.50 -23.35
C MET A 26 24.24 -9.05 -23.65
N ALA A 27 23.82 -8.55 -24.79
CA ALA A 27 23.94 -7.16 -25.23
C ALA A 27 22.55 -6.52 -25.18
N LEU A 28 22.14 -6.02 -24.04
CA LEU A 28 20.77 -5.54 -23.79
C LEU A 28 20.51 -4.14 -24.33
N PHE A 29 21.54 -3.34 -24.51
CA PHE A 29 21.40 -1.96 -24.93
C PHE A 29 21.77 -1.88 -26.41
N GLY A 30 20.89 -1.31 -27.25
CA GLY A 30 21.12 -1.10 -28.71
C GLY A 30 22.23 -0.09 -29.00
N GLU A 31 23.27 -0.04 -28.18
CA GLU A 31 24.41 0.85 -28.32
C GLU A 31 25.31 0.42 -29.47
N LYS A 32 25.91 1.40 -30.15
CA LYS A 32 27.00 1.15 -31.11
C LYS A 32 28.25 0.82 -30.31
N TYR A 33 28.51 -0.47 -30.16
CA TYR A 33 29.72 -0.94 -29.50
C TYR A 33 30.96 -0.62 -30.36
N GLY A 34 32.03 -0.19 -29.72
CA GLY A 34 33.33 -0.03 -30.35
C GLY A 34 33.96 -1.40 -30.75
N GLU A 35 35.20 -1.38 -31.17
CA GLU A 35 35.94 -2.64 -31.53
C GLU A 35 36.06 -3.59 -30.33
N LYS A 36 36.16 -3.06 -29.13
CA LYS A 36 36.26 -3.82 -27.84
C LYS A 36 35.14 -3.48 -26.92
N VAL A 37 34.65 -4.48 -26.22
CA VAL A 37 33.62 -4.38 -25.21
C VAL A 37 34.10 -4.97 -23.91
N ARG A 38 33.51 -4.48 -22.83
CA ARG A 38 33.71 -4.98 -21.48
C ARG A 38 32.60 -5.98 -21.16
N VAL A 39 32.96 -7.20 -20.86
CA VAL A 39 32.05 -8.28 -20.43
C VAL A 39 32.21 -8.48 -18.95
N VAL A 40 31.10 -8.33 -18.22
CA VAL A 40 31.03 -8.59 -16.79
C VAL A 40 30.35 -9.94 -16.58
N SER A 41 30.98 -10.83 -15.83
CA SER A 41 30.46 -12.17 -15.55
C SER A 41 30.40 -12.46 -14.05
N MET A 42 29.35 -13.16 -13.64
CA MET A 42 29.10 -13.65 -12.30
C MET A 42 28.89 -15.16 -12.39
N GLY A 43 30.01 -15.91 -12.43
CA GLY A 43 29.99 -17.34 -12.73
C GLY A 43 29.28 -17.62 -14.05
N ASP A 44 28.45 -18.67 -14.06
CA ASP A 44 27.58 -19.01 -15.19
C ASP A 44 26.18 -18.39 -15.09
N PHE A 45 25.91 -17.66 -14.00
CA PHE A 45 24.60 -17.07 -13.73
C PHE A 45 24.30 -15.86 -14.61
N SER A 46 25.27 -14.97 -14.81
CA SER A 46 25.11 -13.76 -15.64
C SER A 46 26.38 -13.43 -16.38
N LYS A 47 26.24 -13.08 -17.68
CA LYS A 47 27.29 -12.51 -18.50
C LYS A 47 26.68 -11.41 -19.35
N GLU A 48 27.16 -10.18 -19.20
CA GLU A 48 26.56 -9.03 -19.84
C GLU A 48 27.61 -8.04 -20.34
N PHE A 49 27.28 -7.33 -21.42
CA PHE A 49 28.06 -6.17 -21.87
C PHE A 49 27.74 -5.03 -20.92
N CYS A 50 28.71 -4.60 -20.12
CA CYS A 50 28.48 -3.54 -19.15
C CYS A 50 29.71 -2.64 -18.97
N GLY A 51 29.52 -1.35 -19.20
CA GLY A 51 30.53 -0.31 -18.97
C GLY A 51 30.59 0.22 -17.55
N GLY A 52 29.59 -0.15 -16.69
CA GLY A 52 29.47 0.34 -15.32
C GLY A 52 30.50 -0.20 -14.33
N THR A 53 30.48 0.31 -13.13
CA THR A 53 31.28 -0.22 -12.01
C THR A 53 30.52 -1.34 -11.30
N HIS A 54 31.24 -2.36 -10.89
CA HIS A 54 30.69 -3.53 -10.23
C HIS A 54 31.43 -3.85 -8.93
N VAL A 55 30.74 -4.49 -7.98
CA VAL A 55 31.37 -5.13 -6.84
C VAL A 55 32.32 -6.23 -7.29
N LYS A 56 33.28 -6.61 -6.48
CA LYS A 56 34.21 -7.70 -6.78
C LYS A 56 33.63 -9.08 -6.49
N ASN A 57 32.66 -9.13 -5.59
CA ASN A 57 31.98 -10.34 -5.19
C ASN A 57 30.49 -10.04 -4.94
N THR A 58 29.61 -10.96 -5.29
CA THR A 58 28.15 -10.75 -5.09
C THR A 58 27.80 -10.59 -3.60
N SER A 59 28.57 -11.17 -2.68
CA SER A 59 28.40 -11.00 -1.24
C SER A 59 28.59 -9.56 -0.75
N ASP A 60 29.34 -8.73 -1.49
CA ASP A 60 29.51 -7.31 -1.16
C ASP A 60 28.21 -6.52 -1.20
N ILE A 61 27.21 -7.03 -1.92
CA ILE A 61 25.84 -6.45 -1.98
C ILE A 61 25.11 -6.63 -0.65
N LYS A 62 25.51 -7.61 0.18
CA LYS A 62 24.93 -8.00 1.48
C LYS A 62 23.51 -8.54 1.34
N VAL A 63 22.55 -7.67 1.03
CA VAL A 63 21.13 -8.02 0.90
C VAL A 63 20.48 -7.15 -0.17
N PHE A 64 19.53 -7.71 -0.89
CA PHE A 64 18.75 -7.05 -1.94
C PHE A 64 17.26 -7.13 -1.63
N LYS A 65 16.56 -6.00 -1.71
CA LYS A 65 15.11 -5.91 -1.49
C LYS A 65 14.47 -5.08 -2.61
N ILE A 66 13.47 -5.66 -3.26
CA ILE A 66 12.59 -4.92 -4.18
C ILE A 66 11.59 -4.11 -3.32
N LEU A 67 11.49 -2.82 -3.58
CA LEU A 67 10.53 -1.92 -2.95
C LEU A 67 9.23 -1.85 -3.74
N SER A 68 9.34 -1.69 -5.07
CA SER A 68 8.18 -1.56 -5.94
C SER A 68 8.44 -2.11 -7.33
N GLU A 69 7.36 -2.45 -8.02
CA GLU A 69 7.32 -2.77 -9.43
C GLU A 69 6.09 -2.10 -10.05
N SER A 70 6.26 -1.35 -11.13
CA SER A 70 5.18 -0.63 -11.80
C SER A 70 5.35 -0.60 -13.32
N GLY A 71 4.25 -0.53 -14.07
CA GLY A 71 4.26 -0.26 -15.50
C GLY A 71 4.54 1.22 -15.76
N VAL A 72 5.45 1.52 -16.68
CA VAL A 72 5.78 2.90 -17.08
C VAL A 72 5.24 3.20 -18.47
N ALA A 73 5.29 2.23 -19.39
CA ALA A 73 4.76 2.31 -20.74
C ALA A 73 4.41 0.90 -21.24
N ALA A 74 3.82 0.78 -22.43
CA ALA A 74 3.52 -0.52 -23.02
C ALA A 74 4.79 -1.36 -23.13
N GLY A 75 4.83 -2.49 -22.44
CA GLY A 75 5.97 -3.42 -22.43
C GLY A 75 7.17 -2.97 -21.58
N VAL A 76 7.10 -1.82 -20.89
CA VAL A 76 8.18 -1.31 -20.03
C VAL A 76 7.75 -1.32 -18.56
N ARG A 77 8.53 -1.99 -17.72
CA ARG A 77 8.31 -2.05 -16.27
C ARG A 77 9.48 -1.39 -15.53
N ARG A 78 9.16 -0.67 -14.47
CA ARG A 78 10.14 -0.09 -13.54
C ARG A 78 10.18 -0.94 -12.28
N ILE A 79 11.39 -1.30 -11.87
CA ILE A 79 11.66 -1.94 -10.59
C ILE A 79 12.49 -0.97 -9.75
N GLU A 80 12.06 -0.73 -8.53
CA GLU A 80 12.82 0.03 -7.53
C GLU A 80 13.31 -0.95 -6.46
N ALA A 81 14.58 -0.90 -6.15
CA ALA A 81 15.20 -1.79 -5.19
C ALA A 81 16.26 -1.06 -4.38
N ILE A 82 16.55 -1.62 -3.21
CA ILE A 82 17.63 -1.17 -2.31
C ILE A 82 18.54 -2.34 -1.96
N THR A 83 19.78 -2.03 -1.62
CA THR A 83 20.79 -3.02 -1.24
C THR A 83 21.55 -2.58 0.02
N GLY A 84 22.28 -3.52 0.59
CA GLY A 84 23.18 -3.27 1.70
C GLY A 84 22.50 -2.73 2.94
N ASP A 85 23.14 -1.79 3.60
CA ASP A 85 22.69 -1.22 4.88
C ASP A 85 21.39 -0.42 4.75
N ASN A 86 21.04 0.06 3.54
CA ASN A 86 19.76 0.71 3.28
C ASN A 86 18.57 -0.21 3.54
N VAL A 87 18.72 -1.52 3.38
CA VAL A 87 17.67 -2.49 3.68
C VAL A 87 17.38 -2.56 5.18
N PHE A 88 18.43 -2.51 6.02
CA PHE A 88 18.27 -2.47 7.48
C PHE A 88 17.61 -1.16 7.92
N THR A 89 18.04 -0.03 7.36
CA THR A 89 17.42 1.28 7.62
C THR A 89 15.93 1.26 7.24
N TYR A 90 15.59 0.68 6.10
CA TYR A 90 14.21 0.53 5.65
C TYR A 90 13.36 -0.25 6.66
N TYR A 91 13.83 -1.42 7.10
CA TYR A 91 13.10 -2.22 8.08
C TYR A 91 13.02 -1.57 9.46
N SER A 92 14.08 -0.91 9.92
CA SER A 92 14.07 -0.15 11.18
C SER A 92 13.04 0.98 11.17
N ASN A 93 12.88 1.67 10.03
CA ASN A 93 11.86 2.70 9.89
C ASN A 93 10.45 2.09 9.90
N MET A 94 10.24 0.98 9.19
CA MET A 94 8.95 0.27 9.23
C MET A 94 8.58 -0.21 10.64
N GLU A 95 9.56 -0.70 11.40
CA GLU A 95 9.35 -1.13 12.79
C GLU A 95 8.90 0.04 13.66
N LYS A 96 9.56 1.20 13.55
CA LYS A 96 9.16 2.42 14.25
C LYS A 96 7.75 2.88 13.89
N GLU A 97 7.42 2.93 12.62
CA GLU A 97 6.07 3.27 12.14
C GLU A 97 5.00 2.33 12.73
N LEU A 98 5.31 1.03 12.77
CA LEU A 98 4.42 0.02 13.34
C LEU A 98 4.25 0.20 14.85
N GLU A 99 5.32 0.52 15.58
CA GLU A 99 5.26 0.83 17.00
C GLU A 99 4.43 2.09 17.27
N GLU A 100 4.63 3.13 16.47
CA GLU A 100 3.86 4.39 16.59
C GLU A 100 2.38 4.15 16.31
N ALA A 101 2.05 3.40 15.26
CA ALA A 101 0.67 3.03 14.95
C ALA A 101 0.02 2.22 16.09
N ALA A 102 0.76 1.28 16.68
CA ALA A 102 0.28 0.49 17.80
C ALA A 102 0.00 1.37 19.05
N LYS A 103 0.85 2.35 19.34
CA LYS A 103 0.67 3.32 20.44
C LYS A 103 -0.63 4.13 20.29
N VAL A 104 -0.96 4.56 19.06
CA VAL A 104 -2.19 5.33 18.79
C VAL A 104 -3.43 4.57 19.23
N VAL A 105 -3.49 3.27 19.01
CA VAL A 105 -4.62 2.42 19.40
C VAL A 105 -4.43 1.74 20.76
N LYS A 106 -3.43 2.17 21.54
CA LYS A 106 -3.08 1.63 22.86
C LYS A 106 -2.83 0.11 22.82
N SER A 107 -2.03 -0.33 21.86
CA SER A 107 -1.65 -1.73 21.65
C SER A 107 -0.14 -1.91 21.52
N THR A 108 0.29 -3.13 21.35
CA THR A 108 1.66 -3.49 20.91
C THR A 108 1.65 -3.86 19.43
N PRO A 109 2.79 -3.81 18.72
CA PRO A 109 2.88 -4.27 17.34
C PRO A 109 2.34 -5.70 17.12
N ALA A 110 2.59 -6.60 18.05
CA ALA A 110 2.13 -8.00 17.96
C ALA A 110 0.60 -8.12 18.02
N ASN A 111 -0.07 -7.27 18.78
CA ASN A 111 -1.51 -7.31 19.00
C ASN A 111 -2.27 -6.23 18.20
N LEU A 112 -1.57 -5.51 17.33
CA LEU A 112 -2.15 -4.37 16.61
C LEU A 112 -3.36 -4.78 15.77
N LYS A 113 -3.25 -5.89 15.04
CA LYS A 113 -4.34 -6.39 14.18
C LYS A 113 -5.60 -6.68 15.00
N GLU A 114 -5.47 -7.44 16.06
CA GLU A 114 -6.59 -7.81 16.93
C GLU A 114 -7.25 -6.57 17.55
N ARG A 115 -6.43 -5.62 18.01
CA ARG A 115 -6.93 -4.35 18.55
C ARG A 115 -7.70 -3.52 17.53
N LEU A 116 -7.23 -3.47 16.28
CA LEU A 116 -7.94 -2.79 15.20
C LEU A 116 -9.26 -3.47 14.86
N GLU A 117 -9.30 -4.80 14.78
CA GLU A 117 -10.52 -5.56 14.54
C GLU A 117 -11.56 -5.28 15.64
N HIS A 118 -11.14 -5.25 16.91
CA HIS A 118 -12.01 -4.91 18.03
C HIS A 118 -12.55 -3.48 17.93
N LEU A 119 -11.69 -2.49 17.67
CA LEU A 119 -12.10 -1.09 17.50
C LEU A 119 -13.09 -0.91 16.34
N MET A 120 -12.90 -1.61 15.24
CA MET A 120 -13.84 -1.57 14.11
C MET A 120 -15.20 -2.17 14.47
N ALA A 121 -15.22 -3.24 15.27
CA ALA A 121 -16.45 -3.85 15.76
C ALA A 121 -17.19 -2.92 16.74
N GLU A 122 -16.49 -2.30 17.68
CA GLU A 122 -17.03 -1.31 18.60
C GLU A 122 -17.62 -0.11 17.84
N MET A 123 -16.90 0.43 16.88
CA MET A 123 -17.36 1.55 16.07
C MET A 123 -18.66 1.21 15.32
N LYS A 124 -18.74 0.01 14.72
CA LYS A 124 -19.95 -0.46 14.04
C LYS A 124 -21.13 -0.61 15.01
N ALA A 125 -20.91 -1.14 16.21
CA ALA A 125 -21.92 -1.28 17.22
C ALA A 125 -22.47 0.10 17.68
N LEU A 126 -21.57 1.05 17.96
CA LEU A 126 -21.92 2.42 18.34
C LEU A 126 -22.67 3.16 17.23
N GLN A 127 -22.31 2.96 15.98
CA GLN A 127 -23.06 3.52 14.84
C GLN A 127 -24.48 2.99 14.80
N SER A 128 -24.67 1.67 14.94
CA SER A 128 -26.00 1.04 14.96
C SER A 128 -26.84 1.51 16.15
N GLU A 129 -26.23 1.62 17.33
CA GLU A 129 -26.92 2.15 18.52
C GLU A 129 -27.35 3.61 18.31
N ASN A 130 -26.47 4.44 17.76
CA ASN A 130 -26.77 5.84 17.46
C ASN A 130 -27.95 5.98 16.49
N GLU A 131 -27.99 5.16 15.43
CA GLU A 131 -29.11 5.12 14.49
C GLU A 131 -30.41 4.68 15.18
N SER A 132 -30.34 3.66 16.03
CA SER A 132 -31.49 3.20 16.83
C SER A 132 -32.02 4.29 17.77
N LEU A 133 -31.12 4.97 18.49
CA LEU A 133 -31.50 6.08 19.37
C LEU A 133 -32.11 7.26 18.61
N LYS A 134 -31.54 7.63 17.46
CA LYS A 134 -32.11 8.66 16.60
C LYS A 134 -33.50 8.27 16.09
N SER A 135 -33.70 7.00 15.72
CA SER A 135 -35.01 6.50 15.29
C SER A 135 -36.05 6.52 16.42
N LYS A 136 -35.63 6.15 17.66
CA LYS A 136 -36.51 6.23 18.82
C LYS A 136 -36.90 7.68 19.14
N ALA A 137 -35.93 8.58 19.20
CA ALA A 137 -36.18 10.00 19.46
C ALA A 137 -37.12 10.62 18.40
N ALA A 138 -36.97 10.21 17.12
CA ALA A 138 -37.88 10.67 16.08
C ALA A 138 -39.31 10.11 16.26
N LYS A 139 -39.45 8.85 16.71
CA LYS A 139 -40.78 8.25 17.00
C LYS A 139 -41.44 8.91 18.20
N ASP A 140 -40.66 9.17 19.28
CA ASP A 140 -41.17 9.83 20.48
C ASP A 140 -41.64 11.26 20.16
N ALA A 141 -40.91 11.99 19.34
CA ALA A 141 -41.34 13.31 18.84
C ALA A 141 -42.60 13.24 17.96
N LEU A 142 -42.79 12.14 17.19
CA LEU A 142 -44.07 11.92 16.46
C LEU A 142 -45.22 11.52 17.38
N GLY A 143 -44.97 10.87 18.51
CA GLY A 143 -46.00 10.57 19.48
C GLY A 143 -46.70 11.83 20.03
N ASP A 144 -45.92 12.83 20.44
CA ASP A 144 -46.41 14.14 20.87
C ASP A 144 -47.19 14.88 19.77
N VAL A 145 -46.91 14.59 18.51
CA VAL A 145 -47.59 15.18 17.37
C VAL A 145 -48.97 14.57 17.18
N MET A 146 -49.20 13.30 17.47
CA MET A 146 -50.49 12.65 17.35
C MET A 146 -51.49 13.19 18.43
N ASP A 147 -51.00 13.70 19.56
CA ASP A 147 -51.82 14.37 20.56
C ASP A 147 -52.33 15.75 20.13
N GLN A 148 -51.80 16.28 19.03
CA GLN A 148 -52.21 17.57 18.44
C GLN A 148 -53.32 17.43 17.39
N VAL A 149 -53.90 16.26 17.21
CA VAL A 149 -55.00 16.02 16.30
C VAL A 149 -56.24 16.76 16.78
N VAL A 150 -56.80 17.66 15.98
CA VAL A 150 -58.02 18.41 16.26
C VAL A 150 -59.16 17.86 15.43
N ASP A 151 -60.33 17.66 16.06
CA ASP A 151 -61.55 17.32 15.34
C ASP A 151 -62.21 18.60 14.82
N VAL A 152 -62.39 18.70 13.54
CA VAL A 152 -63.07 19.81 12.87
C VAL A 152 -64.25 19.25 12.09
N ASN A 153 -65.44 19.41 12.63
CA ASN A 153 -66.69 18.94 12.01
C ASN A 153 -66.74 17.43 11.70
N GLY A 154 -66.18 16.60 12.57
CA GLY A 154 -66.13 15.15 12.44
C GLY A 154 -64.98 14.64 11.57
N ILE A 155 -64.08 15.52 11.12
CA ILE A 155 -62.86 15.19 10.41
C ILE A 155 -61.65 15.44 11.32
N LYS A 156 -60.85 14.42 11.56
CA LYS A 156 -59.62 14.53 12.33
C LYS A 156 -58.55 15.19 11.48
N LEU A 157 -58.12 16.39 11.87
CA LEU A 157 -57.09 17.16 11.21
C LEU A 157 -55.82 17.19 12.06
N LEU A 158 -54.71 16.83 11.47
CA LEU A 158 -53.39 17.04 12.00
C LEU A 158 -52.60 18.00 11.09
N ALA A 159 -52.28 19.16 11.63
CA ALA A 159 -51.40 20.12 10.95
C ALA A 159 -50.13 20.32 11.79
N THR A 160 -49.01 19.80 11.37
CA THR A 160 -47.76 19.92 12.08
C THR A 160 -46.57 20.10 11.13
N SER A 161 -45.51 20.62 11.64
CA SER A 161 -44.24 20.73 10.94
C SER A 161 -43.11 20.09 11.75
N TYR A 162 -42.19 19.43 11.09
CA TYR A 162 -41.00 18.92 11.72
C TYR A 162 -39.72 19.39 10.99
N SER A 163 -38.65 19.53 11.72
CA SER A 163 -37.35 19.88 11.13
C SER A 163 -36.47 18.64 11.04
N LYS A 164 -35.96 18.36 9.84
CA LYS A 164 -34.96 17.35 9.56
C LYS A 164 -33.86 17.99 8.73
N ASP A 165 -32.63 17.84 9.16
CA ASP A 165 -31.47 18.40 8.46
C ASP A 165 -31.56 19.91 8.18
N GLY A 166 -32.15 20.67 9.10
CA GLY A 166 -32.37 22.11 8.95
C GLY A 166 -33.47 22.51 7.94
N ARG A 167 -34.25 21.54 7.42
CA ARG A 167 -35.42 21.78 6.57
C ARG A 167 -36.70 21.53 7.34
N VAL A 168 -37.70 22.36 7.12
CA VAL A 168 -39.03 22.23 7.71
C VAL A 168 -39.94 21.54 6.72
N TYR A 169 -40.59 20.47 7.17
CA TYR A 169 -41.58 19.74 6.42
C TYR A 169 -42.95 19.91 7.08
N ALA A 170 -43.97 20.27 6.33
CA ALA A 170 -45.35 20.34 6.79
C ALA A 170 -46.09 19.09 6.32
N ILE A 171 -46.82 18.45 7.23
CA ILE A 171 -47.74 17.33 6.93
C ILE A 171 -49.13 17.82 7.21
N THR A 172 -49.98 17.79 6.19
CA THR A 172 -51.43 18.03 6.30
C THR A 172 -52.15 16.75 5.91
N ALA A 173 -53.03 16.24 6.77
CA ALA A 173 -53.86 15.09 6.52
C ALA A 173 -55.34 15.55 6.48
#